data_50134adb9af26c0c07947ce6d7748836
#
_entry.id   50134adb9af26c0c07947ce6d7748836
#
_cell.length_a   1.000
_cell.length_b   1.000
_cell.length_c   1.000
_cell.angle_alpha   90.00
_cell.angle_beta   90.00
_cell.angle_gamma   90.00
#
_symmetry.space_group_name_H-M   'P 1'
#
loop_
_entity.id
_entity.type
_entity.pdbx_description
1 polymer ?
#
loop_
_entity_poly.entity_id
_entity_poly.type
_entity_poly.pdbx_seq_one_letter_code
_entity_poly.pdbx_strand_id
1 'polypeptide(L)'
;MITEKKGCLAFAVCGSFCTLEDALGAAQALTAQGWTLLPVMSFAAQQDTRFGTGESWRQRLQAVTGHPVLDTLQAVEPLGPRRLAQALVVAPCTGATLARLAAGLSDTPVTLAAKSLLRVGCPVVLAVSTN
;
A
#
# COMPACT_ATOMS: atom_id res chain seq x y z
N MET A 1 -15.07 -23.30 5.51
CA MET A 1 -13.64 -23.70 5.65
C MET A 1 -12.85 -22.52 6.16
N ILE A 2 -12.02 -22.72 7.16
CA ILE A 2 -11.18 -21.66 7.72
C ILE A 2 -9.90 -21.57 6.88
N THR A 3 -9.64 -20.40 6.31
CA THR A 3 -8.40 -20.18 5.58
C THR A 3 -7.25 -19.99 6.57
N GLU A 4 -6.16 -20.70 6.35
CA GLU A 4 -4.97 -20.57 7.18
C GLU A 4 -4.38 -19.15 7.06
N LYS A 5 -3.99 -18.56 8.20
CA LYS A 5 -3.38 -17.24 8.23
C LYS A 5 -1.94 -17.33 7.75
N LYS A 6 -1.57 -16.50 6.78
CA LYS A 6 -0.24 -16.50 6.18
C LYS A 6 0.70 -15.45 6.76
N GLY A 7 0.18 -14.38 7.32
CA GLY A 7 0.98 -13.29 7.87
C GLY A 7 0.39 -11.93 7.50
N CYS A 8 1.18 -10.89 7.67
CA CYS A 8 0.76 -9.51 7.44
C CYS A 8 1.62 -8.85 6.37
N LEU A 9 0.97 -8.21 5.42
CA LEU A 9 1.60 -7.41 4.36
C LEU A 9 1.12 -5.98 4.49
N ALA A 10 2.01 -5.01 4.27
CA ALA A 10 1.59 -3.65 3.99
C ALA A 10 1.20 -3.59 2.50
N PHE A 11 0.04 -3.06 2.20
CA PHE A 11 -0.49 -2.96 0.85
C PHE A 11 -0.69 -1.49 0.52
N ALA A 12 0.16 -0.95 -0.35
CA ALA A 12 0.20 0.48 -0.65
C ALA A 12 -0.36 0.75 -2.04
N VAL A 13 -1.20 1.78 -2.14
CA VAL A 13 -1.74 2.25 -3.41
C VAL A 13 -1.22 3.64 -3.72
N CYS A 14 -0.89 3.87 -4.99
CA CYS A 14 -0.47 5.17 -5.52
C CYS A 14 -1.55 5.73 -6.44
N GLY A 15 -1.33 6.94 -6.95
CA GLY A 15 -2.32 7.69 -7.71
C GLY A 15 -2.47 7.29 -9.18
N SER A 16 -2.32 6.03 -9.52
CA SER A 16 -2.66 5.50 -10.84
C SER A 16 -4.12 5.04 -10.84
N PHE A 17 -5.03 6.00 -10.99
CA PHE A 17 -6.45 5.79 -10.72
C PHE A 17 -7.12 4.82 -11.69
N CYS A 18 -6.63 4.70 -12.92
CA CYS A 18 -7.18 3.75 -13.89
C CYS A 18 -6.91 2.28 -13.51
N THR A 19 -5.95 2.03 -12.62
CA THR A 19 -5.59 0.67 -12.18
C THR A 19 -5.97 0.39 -10.72
N LEU A 20 -6.56 1.36 -10.01
CA LEU A 20 -6.96 1.18 -8.61
C LEU A 20 -8.00 0.06 -8.43
N GLU A 21 -8.94 -0.09 -9.36
CA GLU A 21 -9.91 -1.20 -9.29
C GLU A 21 -9.23 -2.55 -9.31
N ASP A 22 -8.25 -2.72 -10.21
CA ASP A 22 -7.49 -3.97 -10.31
C ASP A 22 -6.69 -4.22 -9.03
N ALA A 23 -6.11 -3.16 -8.45
CA ALA A 23 -5.36 -3.25 -7.20
C ALA A 23 -6.26 -3.67 -6.04
N LEU A 24 -7.49 -3.13 -5.96
CA LEU A 24 -8.47 -3.56 -4.95
C LEU A 24 -8.84 -5.03 -5.12
N GLY A 25 -8.99 -5.49 -6.38
CA GLY A 25 -9.23 -6.90 -6.66
C GLY A 25 -8.08 -7.78 -6.19
N ALA A 26 -6.84 -7.34 -6.39
CA ALA A 26 -5.66 -8.06 -5.91
C ALA A 26 -5.63 -8.10 -4.37
N ALA A 27 -5.98 -7.00 -3.71
CA ALA A 27 -6.07 -6.96 -2.25
C ALA A 27 -7.12 -7.95 -1.73
N GLN A 28 -8.29 -8.00 -2.38
CA GLN A 28 -9.34 -8.98 -2.03
C GLN A 28 -8.83 -10.41 -2.17
N ALA A 29 -8.12 -10.71 -3.25
CA ALA A 29 -7.56 -12.04 -3.48
C ALA A 29 -6.54 -12.42 -2.38
N LEU A 30 -5.70 -11.48 -1.98
CA LEU A 30 -4.72 -11.72 -0.91
C LEU A 30 -5.40 -11.98 0.43
N THR A 31 -6.43 -11.20 0.77
CA THR A 31 -7.18 -11.45 2.02
C THR A 31 -7.90 -12.79 1.99
N ALA A 32 -8.45 -13.17 0.84
CA ALA A 32 -9.08 -14.48 0.66
C ALA A 32 -8.09 -15.63 0.82
N GLN A 33 -6.81 -15.41 0.51
CA GLN A 33 -5.75 -16.40 0.70
C GLN A 33 -5.22 -16.48 2.13
N GLY A 34 -5.68 -15.64 3.02
CA GLY A 34 -5.27 -15.66 4.43
C GLY A 34 -4.27 -14.59 4.85
N TRP A 35 -3.94 -13.66 3.96
CA TRP A 35 -3.06 -12.54 4.31
C TRP A 35 -3.83 -11.45 5.07
N THR A 36 -3.24 -10.92 6.12
CA THR A 36 -3.69 -9.67 6.73
C THR A 36 -3.03 -8.52 5.99
N LEU A 37 -3.81 -7.52 5.57
CA LEU A 37 -3.30 -6.37 4.85
C LEU A 37 -3.43 -5.11 5.69
N LEU A 38 -2.34 -4.35 5.79
CA LEU A 38 -2.34 -3.00 6.36
C LEU A 38 -2.31 -2.02 5.18
N PRO A 39 -3.40 -1.28 4.93
CA PRO A 39 -3.47 -0.42 3.74
C PRO A 39 -2.70 0.88 3.94
N VAL A 40 -1.98 1.28 2.89
CA VAL A 40 -1.22 2.54 2.85
C VAL A 40 -1.64 3.30 1.60
N MET A 41 -1.86 4.60 1.71
CA MET A 41 -2.17 5.45 0.56
C MET A 41 -1.10 6.53 0.39
N SER A 42 -0.63 6.71 -0.85
CA SER A 42 0.21 7.85 -1.20
C SER A 42 -0.59 9.16 -1.07
N PHE A 43 0.09 10.30 -0.97
CA PHE A 43 -0.60 11.59 -0.94
C PHE A 43 -1.42 11.82 -2.21
N ALA A 44 -0.90 11.42 -3.37
CA ALA A 44 -1.63 11.54 -4.63
C ALA A 44 -2.90 10.68 -4.67
N ALA A 45 -2.86 9.48 -4.08
CA ALA A 45 -4.03 8.60 -4.03
C ALA A 45 -5.15 9.15 -3.14
N GLN A 46 -4.85 10.09 -2.27
CA GLN A 46 -5.82 10.72 -1.37
C GLN A 46 -6.55 11.90 -2.02
N GLN A 47 -6.19 12.27 -3.26
CA GLN A 47 -6.78 13.40 -3.97
C GLN A 47 -8.10 13.01 -4.62
N ASP A 48 -9.01 13.99 -4.73
CA ASP A 48 -10.24 13.79 -5.48
C ASP A 48 -9.95 13.91 -6.96
N THR A 49 -10.49 12.97 -7.74
CA THR A 49 -10.33 12.94 -9.20
C THR A 49 -11.64 12.51 -9.84
N ARG A 50 -11.69 12.53 -11.19
CA ARG A 50 -12.84 12.03 -11.96
C ARG A 50 -13.11 10.54 -11.73
N PHE A 51 -12.14 9.79 -11.19
CA PHE A 51 -12.28 8.35 -10.91
C PHE A 51 -12.86 8.08 -9.52
N GLY A 52 -12.99 9.11 -8.69
CA GLY A 52 -13.53 9.02 -7.35
C GLY A 52 -12.88 10.00 -6.40
N THR A 53 -13.44 10.13 -5.22
CA THR A 53 -12.85 10.94 -4.15
C THR A 53 -11.77 10.14 -3.41
N GLY A 54 -10.82 10.84 -2.83
CA GLY A 54 -9.82 10.20 -1.97
C GLY A 54 -10.48 9.44 -0.84
N GLU A 55 -11.55 9.99 -0.26
CA GLU A 55 -12.28 9.33 0.81
C GLU A 55 -12.99 8.06 0.34
N SER A 56 -13.53 8.02 -0.89
CA SER A 56 -14.17 6.81 -1.40
C SER A 56 -13.16 5.68 -1.59
N TRP A 57 -11.96 5.96 -2.08
CA TRP A 57 -10.90 4.97 -2.20
C TRP A 57 -10.42 4.48 -0.84
N ARG A 58 -10.29 5.40 0.13
CA ARG A 58 -9.95 5.08 1.51
C ARG A 58 -10.96 4.09 2.11
N GLN A 59 -12.25 4.39 1.99
CA GLN A 59 -13.32 3.55 2.52
C GLN A 59 -13.29 2.15 1.89
N ARG A 60 -13.05 2.07 0.59
CA ARG A 60 -12.98 0.79 -0.12
C ARG A 60 -11.78 -0.04 0.34
N LEU A 61 -10.61 0.59 0.53
CA LEU A 61 -9.44 -0.09 1.07
C LEU A 61 -9.70 -0.59 2.49
N GLN A 62 -10.32 0.22 3.32
CA GLN A 62 -10.66 -0.19 4.69
C GLN A 62 -11.66 -1.34 4.70
N ALA A 63 -12.63 -1.33 3.79
CA ALA A 63 -13.60 -2.42 3.69
C ALA A 63 -12.94 -3.74 3.27
N VAL A 64 -12.00 -3.69 2.32
CA VAL A 64 -11.30 -4.89 1.85
C VAL A 64 -10.35 -5.45 2.90
N THR A 65 -9.62 -4.57 3.60
CA THR A 65 -8.55 -4.99 4.51
C THR A 65 -9.01 -5.18 5.96
N GLY A 66 -10.10 -4.52 6.35
CA GLY A 66 -10.57 -4.52 7.73
C GLY A 66 -9.72 -3.67 8.66
N HIS A 67 -8.82 -2.84 8.13
CA HIS A 67 -7.91 -2.00 8.90
C HIS A 67 -7.95 -0.56 8.41
N PRO A 68 -7.67 0.42 9.30
CA PRO A 68 -7.61 1.82 8.89
C PRO A 68 -6.43 2.07 7.96
N VAL A 69 -6.60 3.02 7.05
CA VAL A 69 -5.54 3.39 6.10
C VAL A 69 -4.44 4.16 6.82
N LEU A 70 -3.19 3.75 6.56
CA LEU A 70 -2.00 4.47 7.00
C LEU A 70 -1.67 5.50 5.91
N ASP A 71 -1.90 6.77 6.21
CA ASP A 71 -1.88 7.84 5.21
C ASP A 71 -0.97 9.01 5.58
N THR A 72 -0.20 8.88 6.65
CA THR A 72 0.76 9.89 7.10
C THR A 72 2.13 9.26 7.26
N LEU A 73 3.15 10.10 7.32
CA LEU A 73 4.52 9.64 7.56
C LEU A 73 4.63 8.96 8.93
N GLN A 74 4.02 9.54 9.96
CA GLN A 74 4.04 8.99 11.30
C GLN A 74 3.37 7.61 11.38
N ALA A 75 2.31 7.40 10.60
CA ALA A 75 1.57 6.14 10.65
C ALA A 75 2.36 4.98 10.05
N VAL A 76 3.18 5.22 9.04
CA VAL A 76 3.93 4.16 8.34
C VAL A 76 5.32 3.91 8.92
N GLU A 77 5.91 4.88 9.61
CA GLU A 77 7.26 4.77 10.14
C GLU A 77 7.50 3.51 10.98
N PRO A 78 6.56 3.09 11.87
CA PRO A 78 6.79 1.92 12.71
C PRO A 78 6.64 0.57 12.00
N LEU A 79 6.26 0.52 10.74
CA LEU A 79 6.02 -0.75 10.02
C LEU A 79 7.21 -1.71 10.11
N GLY A 80 8.44 -1.20 9.90
CA GLY A 80 9.65 -1.99 9.98
C GLY A 80 10.13 -2.20 11.40
N PRO A 81 10.46 -1.13 12.18
CA PRO A 81 11.02 -1.26 13.53
C PRO A 81 10.15 -2.09 14.48
N ARG A 82 8.84 -2.00 14.35
CA ARG A 82 7.89 -2.76 15.17
C ARG A 82 7.46 -4.07 14.53
N ARG A 83 8.00 -4.39 13.37
CA ARG A 83 7.69 -5.62 12.61
C ARG A 83 6.20 -5.83 12.43
N LEU A 84 5.49 -4.76 12.04
CA LEU A 84 4.04 -4.80 11.85
C LEU A 84 3.65 -5.50 10.55
N ALA A 85 4.56 -5.54 9.56
CA ALA A 85 4.36 -6.25 8.30
C ALA A 85 5.66 -6.95 7.90
N GLN A 86 5.56 -8.01 7.13
CA GLN A 86 6.73 -8.79 6.69
C GLN A 86 7.13 -8.50 5.24
N ALA A 87 6.34 -7.70 4.54
CA ALA A 87 6.65 -7.23 3.19
C ALA A 87 5.76 -6.04 2.85
N LEU A 88 6.17 -5.27 1.85
CA LEU A 88 5.35 -4.21 1.26
C LEU A 88 5.01 -4.60 -0.16
N VAL A 89 3.74 -4.48 -0.52
CA VAL A 89 3.27 -4.58 -1.90
C VAL A 89 2.77 -3.19 -2.31
N VAL A 90 3.36 -2.62 -3.36
CA VAL A 90 2.91 -1.34 -3.92
C VAL A 90 2.17 -1.62 -5.22
N ALA A 91 0.86 -1.49 -5.19
CA ALA A 91 -0.03 -1.79 -6.32
C ALA A 91 -1.23 -0.84 -6.34
N PRO A 92 -1.33 0.04 -7.30
CA PRO A 92 -0.37 0.32 -8.36
C PRO A 92 0.82 1.15 -7.86
N CYS A 93 1.99 0.95 -8.47
CA CYS A 93 3.16 1.79 -8.25
C CYS A 93 3.31 2.74 -9.45
N THR A 94 3.12 4.02 -9.23
CA THR A 94 3.26 5.03 -10.30
C THR A 94 4.71 5.24 -10.67
N GLY A 95 4.94 5.81 -11.86
CA GLY A 95 6.28 6.23 -12.29
C GLY A 95 6.90 7.22 -11.31
N ALA A 96 6.11 8.15 -10.76
CA ALA A 96 6.60 9.10 -9.76
C ALA A 96 7.08 8.40 -8.50
N THR A 97 6.33 7.43 -7.99
CA THR A 97 6.74 6.65 -6.83
C THR A 97 7.99 5.82 -7.13
N LEU A 98 8.05 5.19 -8.29
CA LEU A 98 9.24 4.43 -8.71
C LEU A 98 10.48 5.32 -8.76
N ALA A 99 10.36 6.51 -9.35
CA ALA A 99 11.46 7.47 -9.42
C ALA A 99 11.93 7.92 -8.03
N ARG A 100 10.99 8.18 -7.11
CA ARG A 100 11.32 8.54 -5.73
C ARG A 100 12.05 7.41 -5.01
N LEU A 101 11.60 6.18 -5.17
CA LEU A 101 12.26 5.02 -4.58
C LEU A 101 13.67 4.87 -5.14
N ALA A 102 13.85 5.04 -6.45
CA ALA A 102 15.15 4.95 -7.10
C ALA A 102 16.11 6.03 -6.60
N ALA A 103 15.59 7.23 -6.28
CA ALA A 103 16.38 8.35 -5.77
C ALA A 103 16.61 8.26 -4.25
N GLY A 104 16.05 7.27 -3.57
CA GLY A 104 16.18 7.12 -2.13
C GLY A 104 15.33 8.10 -1.31
N LEU A 105 14.32 8.69 -1.91
CA LEU A 105 13.43 9.62 -1.21
C LEU A 105 12.42 8.84 -0.36
N SER A 106 12.10 9.38 0.82
CA SER A 106 11.16 8.76 1.75
C SER A 106 10.17 9.81 2.31
N ASP A 107 9.67 10.66 1.43
CA ASP A 107 8.87 11.84 1.77
C ASP A 107 7.36 11.63 1.56
N THR A 108 6.92 10.42 1.29
CA THR A 108 5.51 10.07 1.15
C THR A 108 5.21 8.83 2.00
N PRO A 109 3.93 8.57 2.34
CA PRO A 109 3.61 7.37 3.09
C PRO A 109 4.12 6.09 2.43
N VAL A 110 4.00 5.97 1.11
CA VAL A 110 4.44 4.77 0.38
C VAL A 110 5.96 4.63 0.38
N THR A 111 6.68 5.71 0.07
CA THR A 111 8.16 5.67 0.03
C THR A 111 8.76 5.47 1.42
N LEU A 112 8.17 6.07 2.45
CA LEU A 112 8.63 5.85 3.83
C LEU A 112 8.30 4.44 4.31
N ALA A 113 7.14 3.89 3.94
CA ALA A 113 6.82 2.50 4.24
C ALA A 113 7.87 1.55 3.62
N ALA A 114 8.27 1.80 2.38
CA ALA A 114 9.33 1.03 1.73
C ALA A 114 10.64 1.12 2.48
N LYS A 115 11.08 2.32 2.83
CA LYS A 115 12.30 2.52 3.61
C LYS A 115 12.24 1.82 4.96
N SER A 116 11.12 1.97 5.66
CA SER A 116 10.91 1.37 6.98
C SER A 116 11.10 -0.14 6.94
N LEU A 117 10.50 -0.81 5.95
CA LEU A 117 10.56 -2.26 5.82
C LEU A 117 11.90 -2.75 5.26
N LEU A 118 12.46 -2.06 4.28
CA LEU A 118 13.77 -2.42 3.73
C LEU A 118 14.88 -2.39 4.78
N ARG A 119 14.82 -1.43 5.70
CA ARG A 119 15.83 -1.28 6.77
C ARG A 119 15.89 -2.49 7.70
N VAL A 120 14.82 -3.24 7.81
CA VAL A 120 14.76 -4.46 8.65
C VAL A 120 14.78 -5.74 7.80
N GLY A 121 15.16 -5.62 6.52
CA GLY A 121 15.34 -6.77 5.66
C GLY A 121 14.07 -7.33 5.04
N CYS A 122 12.96 -6.60 5.07
CA CYS A 122 11.72 -7.07 4.47
C CYS A 122 11.66 -6.71 2.98
N PRO A 123 11.11 -7.59 2.13
CA PRO A 123 11.02 -7.33 0.70
C PRO A 123 9.97 -6.29 0.35
N VAL A 124 10.18 -5.62 -0.77
CA VAL A 124 9.23 -4.69 -1.38
C VAL A 124 8.92 -5.15 -2.79
N VAL A 125 7.63 -5.35 -3.08
CA VAL A 125 7.15 -5.80 -4.39
C VAL A 125 6.45 -4.63 -5.05
N LEU A 126 6.83 -4.31 -6.29
CA LEU A 126 6.27 -3.18 -7.03
C LEU A 126 5.50 -3.67 -8.24
N ALA A 127 4.21 -3.30 -8.31
CA ALA A 127 3.38 -3.51 -9.50
C ALA A 127 3.31 -2.19 -10.26
N VAL A 128 4.29 -1.97 -11.13
CA VAL A 128 4.46 -0.69 -11.82
C VAL A 128 3.35 -0.49 -12.84
N SER A 129 2.68 0.66 -12.75
CA SER A 129 1.64 1.09 -13.68
C SER A 129 1.79 2.59 -13.86
N THR A 130 2.22 2.99 -15.03
CA THR A 130 2.45 4.40 -15.35
C THR A 130 2.04 4.70 -16.79
N ASN A 131 1.66 5.92 -17.02
CA ASN A 131 1.30 6.37 -18.36
C ASN A 131 2.51 6.89 -19.12
#